data_5a2686030a77225177c2ac79d3ecb6aa
#
_entry.id   5a2686030a77225177c2ac79d3ecb6aa
#
_cell.length_a   1.000
_cell.length_b   1.000
_cell.length_c   1.000
_cell.angle_alpha   90.00
_cell.angle_beta   90.00
_cell.angle_gamma   90.00
#
_symmetry.space_group_name_H-M   'P 1'
#
loop_
_entity.id
_entity.type
_entity.pdbx_description
1 polymer ?
#
loop_
_entity_poly.entity_id
_entity_poly.type
_entity_poly.pdbx_seq_one_letter_code
_entity_poly.pdbx_strand_id
1 'polypeptide(L)'
;MSDGPTRLDGTAKRIIELLQEDGRISYAAIAKAVGLSEAAARARVQKLLDSEIMQIVAVTDPTQVGFTRQAMIGIRTEGDLTKVGDRIAQVPEVDYVVTTAGSFDLLVEVVCEDDPHLLDVIRQVRELEGVVSSETFVYLKLNKQHYNWGTR
;
A
#
# COMPACT_ATOMS: atom_id res chain seq x y z
N MET A 1 -1.73 -18.27 13.61
CA MET A 1 -1.29 -19.27 12.61
C MET A 1 -1.58 -18.65 11.26
N SER A 2 -0.58 -18.08 10.61
CA SER A 2 -0.73 -17.58 9.25
C SER A 2 -0.84 -18.78 8.32
N ASP A 3 -2.03 -18.98 7.76
CA ASP A 3 -2.18 -19.85 6.59
C ASP A 3 -1.14 -19.43 5.56
N GLY A 4 -0.34 -20.38 5.05
CA GLY A 4 0.63 -20.10 4.02
C GLY A 4 -0.04 -19.46 2.79
N PRO A 5 0.72 -18.82 1.89
CA PRO A 5 0.15 -18.06 0.79
C PRO A 5 -0.88 -18.89 0.04
N THR A 6 -2.12 -18.41 -0.02
CA THR A 6 -3.22 -19.06 -0.76
C THR A 6 -2.76 -19.29 -2.19
N ARG A 7 -2.58 -20.56 -2.57
CA ARG A 7 -2.11 -20.91 -3.91
C ARG A 7 -3.19 -20.54 -4.94
N LEU A 8 -2.97 -19.44 -5.64
CA LEU A 8 -3.85 -18.97 -6.70
C LEU A 8 -3.83 -19.94 -7.89
N ASP A 9 -5.00 -20.31 -8.41
CA ASP A 9 -5.09 -21.05 -9.67
C ASP A 9 -4.82 -20.11 -10.87
N GLY A 10 -4.58 -20.69 -12.05
CA GLY A 10 -4.28 -19.93 -13.27
C GLY A 10 -5.37 -18.92 -13.64
N THR A 11 -6.63 -19.25 -13.37
CA THR A 11 -7.77 -18.36 -13.62
C THR A 11 -7.75 -17.14 -12.69
N ALA A 12 -7.48 -17.34 -11.40
CA ALA A 12 -7.36 -16.24 -10.44
C ALA A 12 -6.21 -15.31 -10.79
N LYS A 13 -5.04 -15.88 -11.15
CA LYS A 13 -3.88 -15.11 -11.61
C LYS A 13 -4.23 -14.24 -12.82
N ARG A 14 -4.88 -14.82 -13.84
CA ARG A 14 -5.28 -14.07 -15.04
C ARG A 14 -6.30 -12.97 -14.75
N ILE A 15 -7.24 -13.20 -13.84
CA ILE A 15 -8.18 -12.17 -13.38
C ILE A 15 -7.43 -11.00 -12.70
N ILE A 16 -6.48 -11.29 -11.82
CA ILE A 16 -5.65 -10.27 -11.16
C ILE A 16 -4.89 -9.45 -12.19
N GLU A 17 -4.24 -10.08 -13.16
CA GLU A 17 -3.48 -9.40 -14.22
C GLU A 17 -4.37 -8.45 -15.04
N LEU A 18 -5.56 -8.89 -15.44
CA LEU A 18 -6.52 -8.05 -16.15
C LEU A 18 -6.94 -6.83 -15.33
N LEU A 19 -7.19 -7.00 -14.03
CA LEU A 19 -7.54 -5.91 -13.13
C LEU A 19 -6.37 -5.00 -12.77
N GLN A 20 -5.13 -5.50 -12.82
CA GLN A 20 -3.91 -4.67 -12.71
C GLN A 20 -3.69 -3.80 -13.95
N GLU A 21 -4.13 -4.26 -15.14
CA GLU A 21 -4.08 -3.49 -16.37
C GLU A 21 -5.21 -2.44 -16.42
N ASP A 22 -6.43 -2.85 -16.07
CA ASP A 22 -7.61 -1.98 -16.03
C ASP A 22 -8.54 -2.38 -14.86
N GLY A 23 -8.46 -1.64 -13.76
CA GLY A 23 -9.33 -1.85 -12.59
C GLY A 23 -10.82 -1.62 -12.85
N ARG A 24 -11.20 -1.12 -14.02
CA ARG A 24 -12.59 -0.87 -14.44
C ARG A 24 -13.09 -1.86 -15.50
N ILE A 25 -12.31 -2.87 -15.87
CA ILE A 25 -12.68 -3.91 -16.82
C ILE A 25 -14.03 -4.56 -16.41
N SER A 26 -14.93 -4.76 -17.37
CA SER A 26 -16.24 -5.36 -17.08
C SER A 26 -16.14 -6.86 -16.75
N TYR A 27 -17.05 -7.36 -15.93
CA TYR A 27 -17.11 -8.81 -15.64
C TYR A 27 -17.36 -9.66 -16.90
N ALA A 28 -18.09 -9.13 -17.87
CA ALA A 28 -18.27 -9.79 -19.17
C ALA A 28 -16.95 -9.92 -19.93
N ALA A 29 -16.10 -8.88 -19.92
CA ALA A 29 -14.79 -8.93 -20.56
C ALA A 29 -13.83 -9.89 -19.82
N ILE A 30 -13.83 -9.88 -18.49
CA ILE A 30 -13.08 -10.85 -17.68
C ILE A 30 -13.54 -12.27 -18.02
N ALA A 31 -14.84 -12.53 -17.99
CA ALA A 31 -15.42 -13.84 -18.28
C ALA A 31 -14.97 -14.39 -19.64
N LYS A 32 -15.02 -13.54 -20.68
CA LYS A 32 -14.53 -13.88 -22.02
C LYS A 32 -13.04 -14.22 -22.03
N ALA A 33 -12.23 -13.45 -21.31
CA ALA A 33 -10.78 -13.63 -21.29
C ALA A 33 -10.33 -14.90 -20.55
N VAL A 34 -11.14 -15.38 -19.57
CA VAL A 34 -10.80 -16.56 -18.76
C VAL A 34 -11.68 -17.79 -19.06
N GLY A 35 -12.59 -17.71 -20.03
CA GLY A 35 -13.44 -18.82 -20.45
C GLY A 35 -14.51 -19.20 -19.43
N LEU A 36 -15.08 -18.23 -18.70
CA LEU A 36 -16.13 -18.43 -17.69
C LEU A 36 -17.44 -17.74 -18.10
N SER A 37 -18.52 -18.06 -17.39
CA SER A 37 -19.72 -17.21 -17.39
C SER A 37 -19.47 -15.91 -16.62
N GLU A 38 -20.22 -14.84 -16.91
CA GLU A 38 -20.10 -13.56 -16.21
C GLU A 38 -20.38 -13.72 -14.72
N ALA A 39 -21.37 -14.53 -14.33
CA ALA A 39 -21.67 -14.80 -12.93
C ALA A 39 -20.51 -15.49 -12.21
N ALA A 40 -19.85 -16.47 -12.87
CA ALA A 40 -18.69 -17.16 -12.32
C ALA A 40 -17.48 -16.23 -12.21
N ALA A 41 -17.24 -15.36 -13.21
CA ALA A 41 -16.18 -14.37 -13.15
C ALA A 41 -16.39 -13.37 -12.00
N ARG A 42 -17.61 -12.85 -11.85
CA ARG A 42 -17.99 -11.97 -10.72
C ARG A 42 -17.73 -12.63 -9.37
N ALA A 43 -18.17 -13.88 -9.19
CA ALA A 43 -17.96 -14.62 -7.94
C ALA A 43 -16.46 -14.82 -7.64
N ARG A 44 -15.63 -15.06 -8.67
CA ARG A 44 -14.18 -15.18 -8.53
C ARG A 44 -13.51 -13.87 -8.13
N VAL A 45 -13.88 -12.77 -8.76
CA VAL A 45 -13.38 -11.43 -8.39
C VAL A 45 -13.77 -11.11 -6.94
N GLN A 46 -15.04 -11.35 -6.57
CA GLN A 46 -15.50 -11.09 -5.21
C GLN A 46 -14.72 -11.91 -4.19
N LYS A 47 -14.45 -13.18 -4.46
CA LYS A 47 -13.62 -14.02 -3.58
C LYS A 47 -12.21 -13.49 -3.39
N LEU A 48 -11.58 -12.93 -4.44
CA LEU A 48 -10.26 -12.32 -4.35
C LEU A 48 -10.27 -11.05 -3.49
N LEU A 49 -11.34 -10.25 -3.57
CA LEU A 49 -11.53 -9.06 -2.73
C LEU A 49 -11.80 -9.45 -1.27
N ASP A 50 -12.72 -10.39 -1.03
CA ASP A 50 -13.09 -10.83 0.32
C ASP A 50 -11.93 -11.50 1.07
N SER A 51 -11.01 -12.12 0.34
CA SER A 51 -9.79 -12.74 0.90
C SER A 51 -8.61 -11.79 1.03
N GLU A 52 -8.81 -10.49 0.78
CA GLU A 52 -7.77 -9.44 0.86
C GLU A 52 -6.52 -9.68 -0.02
N ILE A 53 -6.60 -10.63 -0.97
CA ILE A 53 -5.52 -10.89 -1.94
C ILE A 53 -5.37 -9.70 -2.90
N MET A 54 -6.47 -8.97 -3.14
CA MET A 54 -6.54 -7.87 -4.08
C MET A 54 -7.47 -6.79 -3.54
N GLN A 55 -7.13 -5.53 -3.86
CA GLN A 55 -7.99 -4.36 -3.66
C GLN A 55 -8.16 -3.63 -4.99
N ILE A 56 -9.32 -3.03 -5.20
CA ILE A 56 -9.57 -2.13 -6.33
C ILE A 56 -9.74 -0.72 -5.77
N VAL A 57 -8.77 0.14 -6.05
CA VAL A 57 -8.70 1.51 -5.51
C VAL A 57 -8.49 2.52 -6.64
N ALA A 58 -8.90 3.75 -6.41
CA ALA A 58 -8.49 4.87 -7.25
C ALA A 58 -7.11 5.35 -6.78
N VAL A 59 -6.13 5.30 -7.67
CA VAL A 59 -4.81 5.89 -7.41
C VAL A 59 -4.84 7.33 -7.91
N THR A 60 -4.55 8.27 -7.01
CA THR A 60 -4.49 9.71 -7.32
C THR A 60 -3.05 10.22 -7.22
N ASP A 61 -2.77 11.31 -7.91
CA ASP A 61 -1.59 12.12 -7.64
C ASP A 61 -1.92 13.04 -6.44
N PRO A 62 -1.27 12.89 -5.28
CA PRO A 62 -1.56 13.69 -4.10
C PRO A 62 -1.51 15.20 -4.38
N THR A 63 -0.60 15.64 -5.25
CA THR A 63 -0.45 17.07 -5.58
C THR A 63 -1.67 17.64 -6.31
N GLN A 64 -2.42 16.81 -7.02
CA GLN A 64 -3.63 17.21 -7.73
C GLN A 64 -4.89 17.21 -6.83
N VAL A 65 -4.79 16.63 -5.64
CA VAL A 65 -5.92 16.54 -4.69
C VAL A 65 -5.67 17.29 -3.39
N GLY A 66 -4.68 18.21 -3.40
CA GLY A 66 -4.47 19.17 -2.31
C GLY A 66 -3.31 18.87 -1.36
N PHE A 67 -2.59 17.77 -1.56
CA PHE A 67 -1.41 17.44 -0.75
C PHE A 67 -0.13 17.83 -1.52
N THR A 68 0.65 18.74 -0.95
CA THR A 68 1.85 19.24 -1.64
C THR A 68 3.15 18.62 -1.13
N ARG A 69 3.07 17.80 -0.09
CA ARG A 69 4.23 17.13 0.50
C ARG A 69 4.01 15.64 0.64
N GLN A 70 4.95 14.89 0.08
CA GLN A 70 5.15 13.47 0.34
C GLN A 70 6.55 13.25 0.85
N ALA A 71 6.71 12.34 1.79
CA ALA A 71 8.01 11.99 2.32
C ALA A 71 8.08 10.52 2.75
N MET A 72 9.28 9.95 2.66
CA MET A 72 9.63 8.72 3.37
C MET A 72 10.36 9.09 4.64
N ILE A 73 9.94 8.55 5.78
CA ILE A 73 10.61 8.71 7.06
C ILE A 73 11.27 7.37 7.42
N GLY A 74 12.59 7.36 7.47
CA GLY A 74 13.36 6.24 8.00
C GLY A 74 13.43 6.36 9.52
N ILE A 75 13.06 5.32 10.25
CA ILE A 75 12.95 5.32 11.71
C ILE A 75 13.85 4.24 12.30
N ARG A 76 14.59 4.59 13.34
CA ARG A 76 15.28 3.65 14.23
C ARG A 76 14.47 3.51 15.51
N THR A 77 14.33 2.29 15.97
CA THR A 77 13.47 1.95 17.10
C THR A 77 14.25 1.25 18.19
N GLU A 78 13.68 1.21 19.39
CA GLU A 78 14.09 0.34 20.48
C GLU A 78 12.88 -0.43 21.02
N GLY A 79 13.13 -1.58 21.65
CA GLY A 79 12.10 -2.42 22.22
C GLY A 79 11.39 -3.29 21.18
N ASP A 80 10.07 -3.40 21.27
CA ASP A 80 9.25 -4.24 20.41
C ASP A 80 8.90 -3.52 19.09
N LEU A 81 9.62 -3.88 18.03
CA LEU A 81 9.48 -3.30 16.69
C LEU A 81 8.03 -3.37 16.15
N THR A 82 7.33 -4.47 16.40
CA THR A 82 5.94 -4.64 15.94
C THR A 82 5.02 -3.62 16.59
N LYS A 83 5.13 -3.45 17.91
CA LYS A 83 4.32 -2.47 18.64
C LYS A 83 4.61 -1.03 18.22
N VAL A 84 5.87 -0.71 17.92
CA VAL A 84 6.23 0.62 17.42
C VAL A 84 5.63 0.84 16.05
N GLY A 85 5.73 -0.14 15.13
CA GLY A 85 5.10 -0.10 13.81
C GLY A 85 3.58 0.07 13.89
N ASP A 86 2.91 -0.67 14.77
CA ASP A 86 1.45 -0.57 14.98
C ASP A 86 1.02 0.82 15.49
N ARG A 87 1.82 1.45 16.38
CA ARG A 87 1.55 2.81 16.84
C ARG A 87 1.70 3.84 15.73
N ILE A 88 2.76 3.73 14.94
CA ILE A 88 3.00 4.62 13.80
C ILE A 88 1.87 4.50 12.77
N ALA A 89 1.39 3.30 12.52
CA ALA A 89 0.27 3.03 11.60
C ALA A 89 -1.07 3.65 12.04
N GLN A 90 -1.19 4.15 13.28
CA GLN A 90 -2.38 4.88 13.75
C GLN A 90 -2.31 6.39 13.46
N VAL A 91 -1.18 6.91 12.99
CA VAL A 91 -1.06 8.32 12.60
C VAL A 91 -1.81 8.51 11.27
N PRO A 92 -2.78 9.43 11.21
CA PRO A 92 -3.68 9.54 10.05
C PRO A 92 -2.99 9.84 8.72
N GLU A 93 -1.86 10.55 8.76
CA GLU A 93 -1.07 10.96 7.60
C GLU A 93 -0.12 9.87 7.10
N VAL A 94 -0.08 8.73 7.80
CA VAL A 94 0.76 7.59 7.43
C VAL A 94 -0.02 6.67 6.51
N ASP A 95 0.43 6.57 5.27
CA ASP A 95 -0.17 5.69 4.25
C ASP A 95 0.51 4.32 4.15
N TYR A 96 1.77 4.23 4.58
CA TYR A 96 2.55 3.01 4.45
C TYR A 96 3.56 2.87 5.58
N VAL A 97 3.62 1.69 6.19
CA VAL A 97 4.63 1.31 7.18
C VAL A 97 5.19 -0.05 6.81
N VAL A 98 6.51 -0.15 6.72
CA VAL A 98 7.18 -1.41 6.44
C VAL A 98 8.38 -1.62 7.36
N THR A 99 8.52 -2.82 7.90
CA THR A 99 9.71 -3.26 8.61
C THR A 99 10.80 -3.61 7.61
N THR A 100 12.01 -3.13 7.84
CA THR A 100 13.14 -3.33 6.93
C THR A 100 14.33 -4.00 7.62
N ALA A 101 15.22 -4.55 6.82
CA ALA A 101 16.50 -5.12 7.27
C ALA A 101 17.68 -4.22 6.86
N GLY A 102 17.52 -2.89 6.94
CA GLY A 102 18.52 -1.90 6.54
C GLY A 102 19.03 -1.07 7.71
N SER A 103 19.50 0.14 7.41
CA SER A 103 19.96 1.12 8.39
C SER A 103 18.84 1.74 9.23
N PHE A 104 17.59 1.60 8.78
CA PHE A 104 16.38 1.93 9.51
C PHE A 104 15.61 0.65 9.79
N ASP A 105 14.93 0.59 10.93
CA ASP A 105 14.08 -0.54 11.31
C ASP A 105 12.71 -0.48 10.63
N LEU A 106 12.20 0.75 10.44
CA LEU A 106 10.95 1.03 9.73
C LEU A 106 11.17 2.09 8.65
N LEU A 107 10.45 1.93 7.53
CA LEU A 107 10.21 3.01 6.57
C LEU A 107 8.72 3.34 6.57
N VAL A 108 8.43 4.64 6.63
CA VAL A 108 7.07 5.18 6.79
C VAL A 108 6.83 6.22 5.71
N GLU A 109 5.82 6.01 4.87
CA GLU A 109 5.41 7.01 3.88
C GLU A 109 4.30 7.88 4.45
N VAL A 110 4.43 9.20 4.27
CA VAL A 110 3.46 10.19 4.72
C VAL A 110 3.07 11.13 3.59
N VAL A 111 1.81 11.55 3.61
CA VAL A 111 1.24 12.52 2.67
C VAL A 111 0.65 13.69 3.47
N CYS A 112 1.13 14.91 3.22
CA CYS A 112 0.81 16.11 3.99
C CYS A 112 0.39 17.26 3.08
N GLU A 113 -0.43 18.18 3.61
CA GLU A 113 -0.91 19.34 2.88
C GLU A 113 0.23 20.31 2.52
N ASP A 114 1.12 20.58 3.48
CA ASP A 114 2.20 21.56 3.34
C ASP A 114 3.41 21.26 4.26
N ASP A 115 4.42 22.14 4.27
CA ASP A 115 5.61 22.00 5.11
C ASP A 115 5.33 22.08 6.62
N PRO A 116 4.48 23.01 7.14
CA PRO A 116 4.05 23.01 8.53
C PRO A 116 3.40 21.70 8.95
N HIS A 117 2.49 21.16 8.14
CA HIS A 117 1.81 19.88 8.42
C HIS A 117 2.82 18.73 8.46
N LEU A 118 3.74 18.66 7.48
CA LEU A 118 4.81 17.63 7.48
C LEU A 118 5.68 17.73 8.75
N LEU A 119 6.01 18.96 9.18
CA LEU A 119 6.80 19.16 10.41
C LEU A 119 6.06 18.65 11.65
N ASP A 120 4.75 18.87 11.73
CA ASP A 120 3.93 18.39 12.85
C ASP A 120 3.84 16.85 12.86
N VAL A 121 3.68 16.22 11.71
CA VAL A 121 3.70 14.75 11.57
C VAL A 121 5.06 14.17 12.00
N ILE A 122 6.18 14.79 11.56
CA ILE A 122 7.51 14.36 11.98
C ILE A 122 7.66 14.45 13.50
N ARG A 123 7.17 15.51 14.14
CA ARG A 123 7.21 15.65 15.60
C ARG A 123 6.38 14.57 16.28
N GLN A 124 5.13 14.38 15.83
CA GLN A 124 4.25 13.34 16.35
C GLN A 124 4.89 11.95 16.29
N VAL A 125 5.46 11.58 15.15
CA VAL A 125 6.14 10.29 14.99
C VAL A 125 7.35 10.16 15.93
N ARG A 126 8.13 11.25 16.12
CA ARG A 126 9.30 11.23 16.99
C ARG A 126 8.97 11.14 18.48
N GLU A 127 7.77 11.55 18.87
CA GLU A 127 7.30 11.50 20.26
C GLU A 127 6.70 10.13 20.64
N LEU A 128 6.51 9.24 19.67
CA LEU A 128 5.99 7.90 19.94
C LEU A 128 7.01 7.06 20.71
N GLU A 129 6.51 6.36 21.72
CA GLU A 129 7.33 5.45 22.53
C GLU A 129 7.99 4.37 21.68
N GLY A 130 9.30 4.21 21.83
CA GLY A 130 10.11 3.26 21.06
C GLY A 130 10.75 3.84 19.80
N VAL A 131 10.45 5.09 19.44
CA VAL A 131 11.18 5.81 18.37
C VAL A 131 12.44 6.45 18.94
N VAL A 132 13.60 6.04 18.44
CA VAL A 132 14.91 6.56 18.87
C VAL A 132 15.37 7.71 18.01
N SER A 133 15.25 7.58 16.70
CA SER A 133 15.64 8.62 15.75
C SER A 133 14.86 8.47 14.43
N SER A 134 14.79 9.56 13.67
CA SER A 134 14.19 9.55 12.34
C SER A 134 14.99 10.42 11.37
N GLU A 135 14.94 10.02 10.10
CA GLU A 135 15.46 10.80 8.97
C GLU A 135 14.37 10.92 7.93
N THR A 136 14.12 12.12 7.42
CA THR A 136 13.01 12.39 6.49
C THR A 136 13.53 12.68 5.09
N PHE A 137 13.03 11.94 4.11
CA PHE A 137 13.35 12.07 2.68
C PHE A 137 12.13 12.67 1.98
N VAL A 138 12.14 13.98 1.76
CA VAL A 138 11.05 14.67 1.06
C VAL A 138 11.12 14.34 -0.43
N TYR A 139 9.99 13.95 -1.02
CA TYR A 139 9.90 13.64 -2.43
C TYR A 139 9.92 14.93 -3.25
N LEU A 140 10.91 15.07 -4.12
CA LEU A 140 11.02 16.22 -5.01
C LEU A 140 10.37 15.94 -6.37
N LYS A 141 10.39 14.69 -6.81
CA LYS A 141 9.84 14.27 -8.09
C LYS A 141 9.56 12.76 -8.09
N LEU A 142 8.34 12.40 -8.43
CA LEU A 142 7.98 11.03 -8.75
C LEU A 142 8.38 10.72 -10.19
N ASN A 143 9.32 9.81 -10.39
CA ASN A 143 9.78 9.44 -11.73
C ASN A 143 9.00 8.27 -12.32
N LYS A 144 8.51 7.34 -11.46
CA LYS A 144 7.75 6.17 -11.87
C LYS A 144 6.95 5.61 -10.69
N GLN A 145 5.69 5.29 -10.94
CA GLN A 145 4.84 4.55 -10.04
C GLN A 145 3.97 3.58 -10.85
N HIS A 146 4.09 2.28 -10.60
CA HIS A 146 3.32 1.24 -11.27
C HIS A 146 2.90 0.17 -10.27
N TYR A 147 1.71 -0.39 -10.44
CA TYR A 147 1.13 -1.43 -9.59
C TYR A 147 0.83 -2.74 -10.34
N ASN A 148 1.29 -2.87 -11.60
CA ASN A 148 1.01 -4.00 -12.48
C ASN A 148 2.23 -4.92 -12.64
N TRP A 149 2.73 -5.48 -11.54
CA TRP A 149 3.87 -6.43 -11.55
C TRP A 149 3.49 -7.87 -11.93
N GLY A 150 2.22 -8.13 -12.28
CA GLY A 150 1.72 -9.45 -12.65
C GLY A 150 1.56 -10.40 -11.47
N THR A 151 1.59 -11.71 -11.77
CA THR A 151 1.48 -12.80 -10.79
C THR A 151 2.62 -13.82 -10.97
N ARG A 152 2.94 -14.62 -9.94
CA ARG A 152 3.94 -15.70 -9.97
C ARG A 152 3.34 -17.02 -9.52
#